data_bed16c498c839c475d35e8b818a6b105
#
_entry.id   bed16c498c839c475d35e8b818a6b105
#
_cell.length_a   1.000
_cell.length_b   1.000
_cell.length_c   1.000
_cell.angle_alpha   90.00
_cell.angle_beta   90.00
_cell.angle_gamma   90.00
#
_symmetry.space_group_name_H-M   'P 1'
#
loop_
_entity.id
_entity.type
_entity.pdbx_description
1 polymer ?
#
loop_
_entity_poly.entity_id
_entity_poly.type
_entity_poly.pdbx_seq_one_letter_code
_entity_poly.pdbx_strand_id
1 'polypeptide(L)'
;MTSYLFRDVTIWDGINDQEYPGEVVVENNRIKTVARGRNAIGGENAAEVIDGHGQFLMPGLVEGHCHLSFVGPARNQDLGEIPPEEHLLRTCRNATLILDHGFTSAYSAASAKLRIDVVVRQEIQDGYLAGPRYRAAGPEITTTGGLGDERKQHMHAESFGMIADGVDEIRRAVRLCCREGVDNVKFNVSGDEFVSHARAEIVSLSEEELRVG
;
A
#
# COMPACT_ATOMS: atom_id res chain seq x y z
N MET A 1 -7.58 7.34 -28.63
CA MET A 1 -8.18 6.43 -27.63
C MET A 1 -7.39 5.14 -27.70
N THR A 2 -6.87 4.68 -26.58
CA THR A 2 -6.13 3.40 -26.54
C THR A 2 -7.13 2.29 -26.27
N SER A 3 -7.13 1.25 -27.10
CA SER A 3 -8.01 0.10 -26.97
C SER A 3 -7.18 -1.18 -27.08
N TYR A 4 -7.36 -2.09 -26.14
CA TYR A 4 -6.70 -3.40 -26.10
C TYR A 4 -7.75 -4.50 -26.15
N LEU A 5 -7.50 -5.51 -26.97
CA LEU A 5 -8.26 -6.76 -26.98
C LEU A 5 -7.37 -7.90 -26.49
N PHE A 6 -7.68 -8.43 -25.31
CA PHE A 6 -7.07 -9.66 -24.80
C PHE A 6 -7.82 -10.86 -25.38
N ARG A 7 -7.11 -11.70 -26.13
CA ARG A 7 -7.61 -12.92 -26.77
C ARG A 7 -6.99 -14.16 -26.17
N ASP A 8 -7.65 -15.29 -26.40
CA ASP A 8 -7.18 -16.61 -25.98
C ASP A 8 -6.71 -16.61 -24.51
N VAL A 9 -7.56 -16.09 -23.63
CA VAL A 9 -7.32 -16.05 -22.19
C VAL A 9 -8.30 -16.93 -21.44
N THR A 10 -7.86 -17.44 -20.29
CA THR A 10 -8.72 -18.04 -19.28
C THR A 10 -9.05 -16.96 -18.25
N ILE A 11 -10.32 -16.56 -18.18
CA ILE A 11 -10.76 -15.44 -17.32
C ILE A 11 -11.19 -15.97 -15.97
N TRP A 12 -10.65 -15.39 -14.91
CA TRP A 12 -11.21 -15.42 -13.58
C TRP A 12 -11.62 -14.01 -13.19
N ASP A 13 -12.92 -13.80 -12.97
CA ASP A 13 -13.49 -12.45 -12.78
C ASP A 13 -13.54 -11.99 -11.31
N GLY A 14 -13.09 -12.83 -10.38
CA GLY A 14 -13.11 -12.54 -8.95
C GLY A 14 -14.49 -12.64 -8.29
N ILE A 15 -15.51 -13.08 -9.01
CA ILE A 15 -16.90 -13.19 -8.54
C ILE A 15 -17.39 -14.63 -8.62
N ASN A 16 -17.13 -15.29 -9.75
CA ASN A 16 -17.53 -16.66 -9.98
C ASN A 16 -16.49 -17.66 -9.46
N ASP A 17 -16.93 -18.81 -8.99
CA ASP A 17 -16.08 -19.86 -8.46
C ASP A 17 -15.27 -20.59 -9.55
N GLN A 18 -15.62 -20.42 -10.82
CA GLN A 18 -14.97 -21.10 -11.94
C GLN A 18 -14.50 -20.10 -12.99
N GLU A 19 -13.31 -20.35 -13.46
CA GLU A 19 -12.74 -19.70 -14.63
C GLU A 19 -13.41 -20.18 -15.93
N TYR A 20 -13.29 -19.39 -16.98
CA TYR A 20 -13.83 -19.70 -18.30
C TYR A 20 -12.95 -19.10 -19.41
N PRO A 21 -12.88 -19.75 -20.59
CA PRO A 21 -12.23 -19.15 -21.76
C PRO A 21 -13.00 -17.93 -22.24
N GLY A 22 -12.28 -16.88 -22.59
CA GLY A 22 -12.94 -15.65 -23.01
C GLY A 22 -12.01 -14.64 -23.65
N GLU A 23 -12.60 -13.46 -23.91
CA GLU A 23 -11.93 -12.28 -24.44
C GLU A 23 -12.37 -11.03 -23.69
N VAL A 24 -11.46 -10.07 -23.56
CA VAL A 24 -11.71 -8.81 -22.84
C VAL A 24 -11.26 -7.63 -23.68
N VAL A 25 -12.16 -6.63 -23.83
CA VAL A 25 -11.79 -5.34 -24.40
C VAL A 25 -11.64 -4.33 -23.27
N VAL A 26 -10.50 -3.65 -23.30
CA VAL A 26 -10.21 -2.50 -22.44
C VAL A 26 -10.11 -1.24 -23.31
N GLU A 27 -10.90 -0.23 -23.01
CA GLU A 27 -10.79 1.09 -23.65
C GLU A 27 -10.36 2.13 -22.62
N ASN A 28 -9.30 2.84 -22.96
CA ASN A 28 -8.63 3.75 -22.04
C ASN A 28 -8.20 3.01 -20.76
N ASN A 29 -8.87 3.23 -19.64
CA ASN A 29 -8.59 2.60 -18.35
C ASN A 29 -9.81 1.82 -17.79
N ARG A 30 -10.71 1.37 -18.67
CA ARG A 30 -11.96 0.68 -18.31
C ARG A 30 -12.15 -0.60 -19.11
N ILE A 31 -12.57 -1.67 -18.41
CA ILE A 31 -13.08 -2.86 -19.05
C ILE A 31 -14.40 -2.48 -19.73
N LYS A 32 -14.44 -2.60 -21.07
CA LYS A 32 -15.62 -2.28 -21.88
C LYS A 32 -16.50 -3.50 -22.13
N THR A 33 -15.86 -4.63 -22.43
CA THR A 33 -16.57 -5.87 -22.78
C THR A 33 -15.83 -7.06 -22.25
N VAL A 34 -16.56 -8.02 -21.70
CA VAL A 34 -16.09 -9.36 -21.37
C VAL A 34 -16.98 -10.34 -22.11
N ALA A 35 -16.39 -11.17 -22.96
CA ALA A 35 -17.13 -12.17 -23.73
C ALA A 35 -16.64 -13.59 -23.38
N ARG A 36 -17.57 -14.53 -23.23
CA ARG A 36 -17.26 -15.95 -23.02
C ARG A 36 -17.02 -16.62 -24.37
N GLY A 37 -16.02 -17.48 -24.41
CA GLY A 37 -15.63 -18.21 -25.61
C GLY A 37 -14.50 -17.55 -26.39
N ARG A 38 -13.89 -18.37 -27.28
CA ARG A 38 -12.82 -17.91 -28.18
C ARG A 38 -13.40 -17.22 -29.40
N ASN A 39 -12.73 -16.20 -29.91
CA ASN A 39 -13.18 -15.41 -31.07
C ASN A 39 -14.61 -14.85 -30.93
N ALA A 40 -15.02 -14.55 -29.72
CA ALA A 40 -16.35 -14.01 -29.40
C ALA A 40 -16.47 -12.51 -29.74
N ILE A 41 -15.33 -11.80 -29.80
CA ILE A 41 -15.25 -10.37 -30.12
C ILE A 41 -14.57 -10.23 -31.49
N GLY A 42 -15.27 -9.59 -32.45
CA GLY A 42 -14.71 -9.24 -33.75
C GLY A 42 -13.53 -8.26 -33.58
N GLY A 43 -12.35 -8.64 -34.09
CA GLY A 43 -11.10 -7.88 -33.91
C GLY A 43 -10.99 -6.57 -34.67
N GLU A 44 -12.01 -6.17 -35.42
CA GLU A 44 -11.92 -5.09 -36.40
C GLU A 44 -11.78 -3.68 -35.81
N ASN A 45 -12.00 -3.51 -34.51
CA ASN A 45 -12.00 -2.20 -33.85
C ASN A 45 -11.02 -2.08 -32.66
N ALA A 46 -10.19 -3.08 -32.37
CA ALA A 46 -9.17 -2.96 -31.32
C ALA A 46 -7.88 -2.36 -31.90
N ALA A 47 -7.34 -1.33 -31.26
CA ALA A 47 -6.09 -0.71 -31.69
C ALA A 47 -4.88 -1.63 -31.49
N GLU A 48 -4.95 -2.51 -30.47
CA GLU A 48 -3.90 -3.49 -30.16
C GLU A 48 -4.54 -4.81 -29.68
N VAL A 49 -4.05 -5.92 -30.20
CA VAL A 49 -4.48 -7.26 -29.82
C VAL A 49 -3.36 -7.93 -29.02
N ILE A 50 -3.70 -8.36 -27.82
CA ILE A 50 -2.80 -9.10 -26.92
C ILE A 50 -3.28 -10.56 -26.91
N ASP A 51 -2.45 -11.45 -27.45
CA ASP A 51 -2.70 -12.90 -27.40
C ASP A 51 -2.23 -13.44 -26.05
N GLY A 52 -3.13 -14.00 -25.28
CA GLY A 52 -2.83 -14.56 -23.97
C GLY A 52 -2.31 -16.00 -24.02
N HIS A 53 -2.34 -16.66 -25.17
CA HIS A 53 -1.85 -18.04 -25.34
C HIS A 53 -2.40 -19.02 -24.28
N GLY A 54 -3.67 -18.88 -23.90
CA GLY A 54 -4.31 -19.67 -22.86
C GLY A 54 -3.97 -19.27 -21.43
N GLN A 55 -3.22 -18.19 -21.23
CA GLN A 55 -2.87 -17.67 -19.88
C GLN A 55 -4.10 -17.13 -19.16
N PHE A 56 -3.96 -17.04 -17.83
CA PHE A 56 -5.00 -16.46 -16.98
C PHE A 56 -5.03 -14.94 -17.08
N LEU A 57 -6.24 -14.41 -17.23
CA LEU A 57 -6.54 -12.98 -17.07
C LEU A 57 -7.44 -12.83 -15.84
N MET A 58 -6.97 -12.09 -14.87
CA MET A 58 -7.65 -11.86 -13.60
C MET A 58 -7.57 -10.39 -13.16
N PRO A 59 -8.43 -9.93 -12.25
CA PRO A 59 -8.25 -8.64 -11.60
C PRO A 59 -6.87 -8.56 -10.95
N GLY A 60 -6.25 -7.37 -11.01
CA GLY A 60 -4.99 -7.15 -10.33
C GLY A 60 -5.12 -7.37 -8.83
N LEU A 61 -4.07 -7.88 -8.21
CA LEU A 61 -4.02 -8.13 -6.77
C LEU A 61 -4.13 -6.84 -5.96
N VAL A 62 -4.65 -6.96 -4.75
CA VAL A 62 -4.75 -5.85 -3.78
C VAL A 62 -3.93 -6.22 -2.56
N GLU A 63 -2.94 -5.38 -2.22
CA GLU A 63 -2.22 -5.49 -0.96
C GLU A 63 -2.92 -4.61 0.09
N GLY A 64 -3.60 -5.27 1.02
CA GLY A 64 -4.43 -4.61 2.04
C GLY A 64 -3.67 -4.14 3.28
N HIS A 65 -2.42 -4.54 3.44
CA HIS A 65 -1.58 -4.18 4.59
C HIS A 65 -0.13 -3.95 4.14
N CYS A 66 0.08 -2.83 3.41
CA CYS A 66 1.34 -2.55 2.75
C CYS A 66 2.23 -1.60 3.56
N HIS A 67 3.52 -1.87 3.55
CA HIS A 67 4.55 -0.98 4.09
C HIS A 67 5.63 -0.75 3.03
N LEU A 68 5.37 0.10 2.03
CA LEU A 68 6.34 0.37 0.96
C LEU A 68 7.67 0.93 1.48
N SER A 69 7.60 1.70 2.56
CA SER A 69 8.76 2.34 3.16
C SER A 69 9.51 1.48 4.19
N PHE A 70 9.02 0.26 4.50
CA PHE A 70 9.78 -0.66 5.35
C PHE A 70 10.78 -1.43 4.49
N VAL A 71 11.87 -0.76 4.14
CA VAL A 71 12.82 -1.11 3.07
C VAL A 71 13.85 -2.17 3.45
N GLY A 72 13.40 -3.24 4.09
CA GLY A 72 14.24 -4.41 4.42
C GLY A 72 15.36 -4.14 5.43
N PRO A 73 15.14 -3.33 6.51
CA PRO A 73 16.14 -3.18 7.54
C PRO A 73 16.35 -4.51 8.30
N ALA A 74 17.53 -4.69 8.85
CA ALA A 74 17.78 -5.83 9.72
C ALA A 74 17.00 -5.73 11.05
N ARG A 75 16.66 -4.49 11.45
CA ARG A 75 15.88 -4.17 12.65
C ARG A 75 14.98 -2.98 12.38
N ASN A 76 13.79 -2.96 12.98
CA ASN A 76 12.82 -1.87 12.80
C ASN A 76 13.38 -0.49 13.22
N GLN A 77 14.19 -0.43 14.25
CA GLN A 77 14.84 0.81 14.69
C GLN A 77 15.71 1.46 13.61
N ASP A 78 16.25 0.67 12.66
CA ASP A 78 17.08 1.20 11.58
C ASP A 78 16.26 2.04 10.57
N LEU A 79 14.92 1.89 10.54
CA LEU A 79 14.01 2.69 9.71
C LEU A 79 14.03 4.18 10.07
N GLY A 80 14.15 4.49 11.37
CA GLY A 80 14.24 5.88 11.85
C GLY A 80 15.50 6.60 11.34
N GLU A 81 16.60 5.86 11.19
CA GLU A 81 17.93 6.40 10.88
C GLU A 81 18.17 6.66 9.38
N ILE A 82 17.36 6.10 8.49
CA ILE A 82 17.53 6.29 7.04
C ILE A 82 17.19 7.75 6.68
N PRO A 83 18.09 8.48 5.99
CA PRO A 83 17.80 9.83 5.53
C PRO A 83 16.55 9.87 4.65
N PRO A 84 15.67 10.88 4.79
CA PRO A 84 14.38 10.91 4.08
C PRO A 84 14.48 10.79 2.56
N GLU A 85 15.44 11.44 1.94
CA GLU A 85 15.69 11.41 0.50
C GLU A 85 16.13 10.04 0.00
N GLU A 86 16.98 9.34 0.74
CA GLU A 86 17.39 7.97 0.43
C GLU A 86 16.23 7.00 0.65
N HIS A 87 15.50 7.19 1.75
CA HIS A 87 14.33 6.39 2.10
C HIS A 87 13.25 6.49 1.02
N LEU A 88 12.97 7.70 0.53
CA LEU A 88 12.03 7.92 -0.57
C LEU A 88 12.41 7.15 -1.83
N LEU A 89 13.68 7.19 -2.25
CA LEU A 89 14.13 6.47 -3.44
C LEU A 89 13.97 4.94 -3.30
N ARG A 90 14.22 4.40 -2.12
CA ARG A 90 14.00 2.98 -1.84
C ARG A 90 12.50 2.63 -1.89
N THR A 91 11.65 3.49 -1.33
CA THR A 91 10.19 3.32 -1.34
C THR A 91 9.62 3.35 -2.76
N CYS A 92 10.13 4.24 -3.63
CA CYS A 92 9.76 4.26 -5.05
C CYS A 92 10.07 2.94 -5.75
N ARG A 93 11.23 2.34 -5.50
CA ARG A 93 11.58 1.01 -6.05
C ARG A 93 10.61 -0.08 -5.58
N ASN A 94 10.22 -0.05 -4.31
CA ASN A 94 9.25 -1.00 -3.77
C ASN A 94 7.87 -0.82 -4.41
N ALA A 95 7.43 0.41 -4.69
CA ALA A 95 6.18 0.67 -5.39
C ALA A 95 6.16 0.03 -6.79
N THR A 96 7.24 0.17 -7.54
CA THR A 96 7.39 -0.50 -8.85
C THR A 96 7.43 -2.01 -8.70
N LEU A 97 8.19 -2.51 -7.72
CA LEU A 97 8.35 -3.94 -7.47
C LEU A 97 7.02 -4.64 -7.19
N ILE A 98 6.16 -4.08 -6.33
CA ILE A 98 4.87 -4.71 -6.02
C ILE A 98 3.92 -4.67 -7.23
N LEU A 99 3.97 -3.60 -8.05
CA LEU A 99 3.22 -3.55 -9.30
C LEU A 99 3.68 -4.66 -10.26
N ASP A 100 4.99 -4.87 -10.42
CA ASP A 100 5.57 -5.92 -11.26
C ASP A 100 5.19 -7.34 -10.78
N HIS A 101 4.84 -7.48 -9.51
CA HIS A 101 4.31 -8.74 -8.94
C HIS A 101 2.78 -8.86 -9.04
N GLY A 102 2.12 -7.94 -9.77
CA GLY A 102 0.68 -8.01 -10.05
C GLY A 102 -0.21 -7.30 -9.05
N PHE A 103 0.33 -6.61 -8.05
CA PHE A 103 -0.46 -5.80 -7.12
C PHE A 103 -0.77 -4.44 -7.76
N THR A 104 -1.98 -4.31 -8.29
CA THR A 104 -2.43 -3.07 -8.95
C THR A 104 -3.04 -2.05 -8.00
N SER A 105 -3.27 -2.44 -6.76
CA SER A 105 -3.74 -1.57 -5.68
C SER A 105 -3.03 -1.93 -4.38
N ALA A 106 -2.71 -0.92 -3.57
CA ALA A 106 -2.10 -1.11 -2.26
C ALA A 106 -2.64 -0.11 -1.25
N TYR A 107 -2.87 -0.59 -0.04
CA TYR A 107 -3.32 0.19 1.11
C TYR A 107 -2.19 0.25 2.13
N SER A 108 -1.65 1.43 2.38
CA SER A 108 -0.59 1.60 3.35
C SER A 108 -1.09 1.34 4.77
N ALA A 109 -0.44 0.43 5.46
CA ALA A 109 -0.67 0.19 6.87
C ALA A 109 0.16 1.12 7.77
N ALA A 110 1.26 1.66 7.29
CA ALA A 110 2.01 2.78 7.85
C ALA A 110 3.20 3.13 6.95
N SER A 111 3.66 4.36 7.04
CA SER A 111 4.89 4.87 6.45
C SER A 111 5.97 5.07 7.52
N ALA A 112 7.22 4.81 7.19
CA ALA A 112 8.34 5.05 8.12
C ALA A 112 8.69 6.55 8.30
N LYS A 113 8.15 7.43 7.48
CA LYS A 113 8.30 8.89 7.56
C LYS A 113 7.00 9.57 7.15
N LEU A 114 6.72 10.73 7.72
CA LEU A 114 5.43 11.40 7.62
C LEU A 114 4.93 11.65 6.19
N ARG A 115 5.81 11.91 5.24
CA ARG A 115 5.43 12.30 3.87
C ARG A 115 5.80 11.32 2.77
N ILE A 116 6.55 10.27 3.06
CA ILE A 116 7.07 9.36 2.01
C ILE A 116 5.93 8.79 1.17
N ASP A 117 4.92 8.21 1.82
CA ASP A 117 3.80 7.58 1.13
C ASP A 117 2.96 8.59 0.34
N VAL A 118 2.77 9.79 0.89
CA VAL A 118 2.04 10.88 0.22
C VAL A 118 2.74 11.31 -1.07
N VAL A 119 4.07 11.44 -1.03
CA VAL A 119 4.87 11.79 -2.22
C VAL A 119 4.82 10.64 -3.24
N VAL A 120 5.03 9.40 -2.82
CA VAL A 120 4.98 8.22 -3.71
C VAL A 120 3.60 8.12 -4.38
N ARG A 121 2.51 8.28 -3.64
CA ARG A 121 1.16 8.31 -4.20
C ARG A 121 1.01 9.41 -5.26
N GLN A 122 1.50 10.62 -4.98
CA GLN A 122 1.42 11.74 -5.92
C GLN A 122 2.19 11.46 -7.21
N GLU A 123 3.44 10.98 -7.10
CA GLU A 123 4.26 10.63 -8.26
C GLU A 123 3.62 9.54 -9.14
N ILE A 124 2.94 8.56 -8.51
CA ILE A 124 2.17 7.55 -9.25
C ILE A 124 0.97 8.18 -9.95
N GLN A 125 0.22 9.05 -9.28
CA GLN A 125 -0.97 9.71 -9.85
C GLN A 125 -0.61 10.64 -11.01
N ASP A 126 0.53 11.31 -10.92
CA ASP A 126 1.04 12.22 -11.95
C ASP A 126 1.73 11.47 -13.11
N GLY A 127 1.90 10.15 -12.99
CA GLY A 127 2.48 9.30 -14.03
C GLY A 127 4.00 9.32 -14.12
N TYR A 128 4.69 9.91 -13.14
CA TYR A 128 6.15 9.93 -13.08
C TYR A 128 6.75 8.65 -12.46
N LEU A 129 5.97 7.93 -11.68
CA LEU A 129 6.38 6.68 -11.06
C LEU A 129 5.41 5.56 -11.43
N ALA A 130 5.94 4.44 -11.93
CA ALA A 130 5.15 3.21 -12.07
C ALA A 130 4.88 2.59 -10.69
N GLY A 131 3.61 2.40 -10.36
CA GLY A 131 3.20 1.83 -9.07
C GLY A 131 1.70 1.53 -9.03
N PRO A 132 1.21 0.87 -7.97
CA PRO A 132 -0.19 0.54 -7.79
C PRO A 132 -1.03 1.80 -7.51
N ARG A 133 -2.35 1.69 -7.61
CA ARG A 133 -3.26 2.68 -7.00
C ARG A 133 -3.03 2.64 -5.48
N TYR A 134 -2.41 3.67 -4.95
CA TYR A 134 -1.90 3.68 -3.60
C TYR A 134 -2.73 4.55 -2.66
N ARG A 135 -3.08 4.01 -1.49
CA ARG A 135 -3.63 4.75 -0.35
C ARG A 135 -2.49 5.01 0.63
N ALA A 136 -2.18 6.27 0.82
CA ALA A 136 -1.03 6.71 1.61
C ALA A 136 -1.37 6.79 3.10
N ALA A 137 -0.50 6.28 3.97
CA ALA A 137 -0.55 6.52 5.40
C ALA A 137 0.57 7.47 5.87
N GLY A 138 0.42 7.95 7.11
CA GLY A 138 1.52 8.51 7.89
C GLY A 138 2.27 7.40 8.65
N PRO A 139 3.20 7.78 9.52
CA PRO A 139 3.77 6.85 10.50
C PRO A 139 2.68 6.29 11.41
N GLU A 140 2.92 5.09 11.93
CA GLU A 140 2.06 4.53 12.96
C GLU A 140 2.09 5.36 14.23
N ILE A 141 0.94 5.59 14.83
CA ILE A 141 0.80 6.30 16.11
C ILE A 141 0.79 5.27 17.23
N THR A 142 1.64 5.48 18.20
CA THR A 142 1.82 4.60 19.35
C THR A 142 2.13 5.42 20.63
N THR A 143 2.10 4.77 21.77
CA THR A 143 2.50 5.39 23.04
C THR A 143 3.97 5.19 23.33
N THR A 144 4.53 5.88 24.32
CA THR A 144 5.84 5.59 24.86
C THR A 144 5.96 4.10 25.25
N GLY A 145 6.97 3.42 24.69
CA GLY A 145 7.20 1.99 24.90
C GLY A 145 6.24 1.06 24.13
N GLY A 146 5.36 1.59 23.29
CA GLY A 146 4.51 0.81 22.39
C GLY A 146 5.27 0.32 21.15
N LEU A 147 4.58 -0.49 20.32
CA LEU A 147 5.11 -0.93 19.03
C LEU A 147 5.37 0.28 18.14
N GLY A 148 6.58 0.37 17.58
CA GLY A 148 7.03 1.53 16.78
C GLY A 148 7.82 2.56 17.59
N ASP A 149 7.82 2.50 18.93
CA ASP A 149 8.75 3.26 19.77
C ASP A 149 10.04 2.45 20.01
N GLU A 150 10.91 2.45 19.01
CA GLU A 150 12.16 1.69 19.03
C GLU A 150 13.31 2.43 19.75
N ARG A 151 13.08 3.68 20.12
CA ARG A 151 14.09 4.53 20.76
C ARG A 151 14.18 4.26 22.25
N LYS A 152 15.36 3.88 22.72
CA LYS A 152 15.66 3.91 24.16
C LYS A 152 16.20 5.28 24.57
N GLN A 153 15.99 5.68 25.83
CA GLN A 153 16.33 7.02 26.33
C GLN A 153 17.79 7.43 26.09
N HIS A 154 18.73 6.49 26.06
CA HIS A 154 20.15 6.77 25.82
C HIS A 154 20.54 6.82 24.33
N MET A 155 19.60 6.51 23.42
CA MET A 155 19.86 6.51 21.98
C MET A 155 19.50 7.88 21.39
N HIS A 156 20.32 8.37 20.46
CA HIS A 156 20.06 9.59 19.70
C HIS A 156 19.35 9.32 18.37
N ALA A 157 18.79 8.10 18.21
CA ALA A 157 18.01 7.72 17.04
C ALA A 157 16.54 8.16 17.17
N GLU A 158 15.88 8.37 16.05
CA GLU A 158 14.44 8.63 16.01
C GLU A 158 13.68 7.33 15.87
N SER A 159 12.55 7.21 16.55
CA SER A 159 11.56 6.18 16.28
C SER A 159 10.96 6.40 14.89
N PHE A 160 10.59 5.33 14.19
CA PHE A 160 9.85 5.45 12.92
C PHE A 160 8.34 5.66 13.15
N GLY A 161 7.83 5.31 14.34
CA GLY A 161 6.48 5.64 14.78
C GLY A 161 6.38 7.06 15.36
N MET A 162 5.18 7.60 15.37
CA MET A 162 4.84 8.86 16.06
C MET A 162 4.43 8.53 17.49
N ILE A 163 5.26 8.94 18.45
CA ILE A 163 4.98 8.71 19.86
C ILE A 163 4.04 9.79 20.36
N ALA A 164 2.92 9.37 20.96
CA ALA A 164 1.89 10.26 21.48
C ALA A 164 1.23 9.64 22.72
N ASP A 165 1.36 10.31 23.85
CA ASP A 165 0.79 9.89 25.13
C ASP A 165 -0.36 10.83 25.51
N GLY A 166 -1.52 10.24 25.73
CA GLY A 166 -2.72 10.98 26.12
C GLY A 166 -3.48 11.61 24.94
N VAL A 167 -4.70 11.99 25.24
CA VAL A 167 -5.72 12.46 24.28
C VAL A 167 -5.26 13.65 23.42
N ASP A 168 -4.54 14.59 24.00
CA ASP A 168 -4.14 15.82 23.28
C ASP A 168 -2.99 15.56 22.30
N GLU A 169 -2.05 14.70 22.67
CA GLU A 169 -0.95 14.33 21.76
C GLU A 169 -1.45 13.43 20.63
N ILE A 170 -2.33 12.47 20.91
CA ILE A 170 -3.00 11.66 19.87
C ILE A 170 -3.74 12.56 18.88
N ARG A 171 -4.57 13.48 19.38
CA ARG A 171 -5.30 14.45 18.53
C ARG A 171 -4.35 15.29 17.67
N ARG A 172 -3.23 15.72 18.24
CA ARG A 172 -2.20 16.47 17.51
C ARG A 172 -1.56 15.62 16.41
N ALA A 173 -1.20 14.37 16.71
CA ALA A 173 -0.59 13.44 15.76
C ALA A 173 -1.52 13.17 14.57
N VAL A 174 -2.80 12.88 14.82
CA VAL A 174 -3.80 12.68 13.77
C VAL A 174 -3.96 13.93 12.90
N ARG A 175 -4.11 15.11 13.51
CA ARG A 175 -4.21 16.37 12.77
C ARG A 175 -2.97 16.66 11.92
N LEU A 176 -1.79 16.27 12.39
CA LEU A 176 -0.56 16.39 11.63
C LEU A 176 -0.59 15.48 10.40
N CYS A 177 -0.97 14.21 10.55
CA CYS A 177 -1.16 13.29 9.44
C CYS A 177 -2.17 13.84 8.41
N CYS A 178 -3.33 14.32 8.88
CA CYS A 178 -4.34 14.93 8.01
C CYS A 178 -3.80 16.16 7.25
N ARG A 179 -3.06 17.03 7.92
CA ARG A 179 -2.45 18.23 7.30
C ARG A 179 -1.48 17.82 6.18
N GLU A 180 -0.72 16.75 6.39
CA GLU A 180 0.23 16.26 5.39
C GLU A 180 -0.43 15.47 4.25
N GLY A 181 -1.74 15.23 4.33
CA GLY A 181 -2.54 14.70 3.23
C GLY A 181 -2.57 13.18 3.12
N VAL A 182 -2.47 12.46 4.23
CA VAL A 182 -2.63 11.01 4.26
C VAL A 182 -4.09 10.60 3.97
N ASP A 183 -4.28 9.39 3.47
CA ASP A 183 -5.61 8.81 3.24
C ASP A 183 -6.13 8.05 4.45
N ASN A 184 -5.25 7.59 5.32
CA ASN A 184 -5.57 6.85 6.55
C ASN A 184 -4.50 7.05 7.62
N VAL A 185 -4.91 6.78 8.86
CA VAL A 185 -4.04 6.83 10.04
C VAL A 185 -3.95 5.42 10.62
N LYS A 186 -2.76 5.01 11.03
CA LYS A 186 -2.50 3.73 11.69
C LYS A 186 -2.25 3.94 13.17
N PHE A 187 -2.93 3.14 13.99
CA PHE A 187 -2.67 3.03 15.42
C PHE A 187 -2.13 1.66 15.77
N ASN A 188 -1.07 1.61 16.57
CA ASN A 188 -0.59 0.39 17.20
C ASN A 188 -1.23 0.27 18.58
N VAL A 189 -2.35 -0.42 18.65
CA VAL A 189 -3.12 -0.60 19.90
C VAL A 189 -2.45 -1.62 20.82
N SER A 190 -1.81 -2.62 20.24
CA SER A 190 -1.03 -3.64 20.95
C SER A 190 0.37 -3.75 20.36
N GLY A 191 1.21 -4.54 21.00
CA GLY A 191 2.52 -4.90 20.47
C GLY A 191 2.44 -6.03 19.43
N ASP A 192 3.59 -6.67 19.20
CA ASP A 192 3.71 -7.85 18.35
C ASP A 192 4.65 -8.90 18.97
N GLU A 193 4.92 -9.99 18.25
CA GLU A 193 5.80 -11.07 18.71
C GLU A 193 7.28 -10.79 18.42
N PHE A 194 7.61 -9.78 17.63
CA PHE A 194 8.98 -9.49 17.18
C PHE A 194 9.67 -8.46 18.06
N VAL A 195 8.91 -7.69 18.83
CA VAL A 195 9.42 -6.60 19.67
C VAL A 195 9.35 -6.97 21.16
N SER A 196 10.50 -7.16 21.79
CA SER A 196 10.58 -7.68 23.16
C SER A 196 9.98 -6.76 24.24
N HIS A 197 9.94 -5.44 24.00
CA HIS A 197 9.42 -4.45 24.95
C HIS A 197 7.92 -4.16 24.72
N ALA A 198 7.40 -4.49 23.55
CA ALA A 198 5.99 -4.28 23.20
C ALA A 198 5.39 -5.62 22.73
N ARG A 199 5.09 -6.50 23.67
CA ARG A 199 4.55 -7.83 23.42
C ARG A 199 3.09 -7.75 22.96
N ALA A 200 2.65 -8.72 22.15
CA ALA A 200 1.32 -8.75 21.53
C ALA A 200 0.16 -8.64 22.54
N GLU A 201 0.36 -9.14 23.78
CA GLU A 201 -0.66 -9.10 24.82
C GLU A 201 -0.82 -7.76 25.53
N ILE A 202 0.12 -6.82 25.29
CA ILE A 202 0.10 -5.51 25.94
C ILE A 202 -0.74 -4.55 25.11
N VAL A 203 -1.79 -4.03 25.70
CA VAL A 203 -2.58 -2.93 25.11
C VAL A 203 -1.95 -1.60 25.58
N SER A 204 -1.46 -0.83 24.62
CA SER A 204 -0.73 0.42 24.89
C SER A 204 -1.61 1.66 24.86
N LEU A 205 -2.69 1.66 24.07
CA LEU A 205 -3.62 2.77 23.95
C LEU A 205 -4.88 2.55 24.77
N SER A 206 -5.31 3.55 25.50
CA SER A 206 -6.59 3.56 26.21
C SER A 206 -7.76 3.77 25.23
N GLU A 207 -8.98 3.41 25.67
CA GLU A 207 -10.19 3.66 24.89
C GLU A 207 -10.41 5.16 24.62
N GLU A 208 -10.06 6.02 25.59
CA GLU A 208 -10.20 7.48 25.45
C GLU A 208 -9.27 8.02 24.35
N GLU A 209 -8.03 7.56 24.30
CA GLU A 209 -7.07 7.91 23.26
C GLU A 209 -7.53 7.46 21.87
N LEU A 210 -8.08 6.24 21.75
CA LEU A 210 -8.61 5.72 20.47
C LEU A 210 -9.86 6.49 20.00
N ARG A 211 -10.69 6.98 20.90
CA ARG A 211 -11.92 7.73 20.53
C ARG A 211 -11.64 9.12 19.96
N VAL A 212 -10.50 9.70 20.22
CA VAL A 212 -10.16 11.06 19.75
C VAL A 212 -9.30 11.05 18.48
N GLY A 213 -8.78 9.91 18.10
CA GLY A 213 -8.05 9.67 16.84
C GLY A 213 -8.97 9.23 15.73
#